data_8bb7eaf795101dbf128b5d6789a0c4bd
#
_entry.id   8bb7eaf795101dbf128b5d6789a0c4bd
#
_cell.length_a   1.000
_cell.length_b   1.000
_cell.length_c   1.000
_cell.angle_alpha   90.00
_cell.angle_beta   90.00
_cell.angle_gamma   90.00
#
_symmetry.space_group_name_H-M   'P 1'
#
loop_
_entity.id
_entity.type
_entity.pdbx_description
1 polymer ?
#
loop_
_entity_poly.entity_id
_entity_poly.type
_entity_poly.pdbx_seq_one_letter_code
_entity_poly.pdbx_strand_id
1 'polypeptide(L)'
;MKISTFALGLSIEMSRIFSFSILNSHFSIKQWIMSDSIVIIPTYNEKENIENIIRVVFGLEKEFHILIIDDGSPDGTAGIVKRLQKEFPERLFMVERKGKLGLGTAYICGFKWAIEHKYDFIFEMDADFSHNPNDLPKLYAACMEQGGDVAVGSRYCNGVNVVNWPLGRVLMSYYASVYVRFVTGMKVQDTTAGFKCYRREVLETIDLDRIHFKGYA
;
A
#
# COMPACT_ATOMS: atom_id res chain seq x y z
N MET A 1 -14.41 17.66 -13.24
CA MET A 1 -14.26 16.30 -13.78
C MET A 1 -14.21 16.40 -15.29
N LYS A 2 -13.00 16.42 -15.86
CA LYS A 2 -12.81 16.46 -17.31
C LYS A 2 -12.16 15.18 -17.77
N ILE A 3 -12.87 14.43 -18.62
CA ILE A 3 -12.34 13.30 -19.38
C ILE A 3 -11.85 13.91 -20.70
N SER A 4 -10.59 13.68 -21.06
CA SER A 4 -10.09 14.01 -22.40
C SER A 4 -9.19 12.90 -22.91
N THR A 5 -9.68 12.23 -23.95
CA THR A 5 -8.94 11.30 -24.80
C THR A 5 -8.23 12.12 -25.88
N PHE A 6 -6.92 12.01 -26.02
CA PHE A 6 -6.24 12.37 -27.28
C PHE A 6 -4.96 11.54 -27.45
N ALA A 7 -4.96 10.75 -28.52
CA ALA A 7 -3.74 10.23 -29.12
C ALA A 7 -3.23 11.27 -30.13
N LEU A 8 -1.95 11.58 -30.13
CA LEU A 8 -1.17 11.92 -31.34
C LEU A 8 0.30 12.15 -30.97
N GLY A 9 1.18 11.53 -31.71
CA GLY A 9 2.62 11.61 -31.55
C GLY A 9 3.19 12.99 -31.91
N LEU A 10 4.32 13.29 -31.28
CA LEU A 10 5.28 14.28 -31.76
C LEU A 10 6.66 13.95 -31.22
N SER A 11 7.58 13.67 -32.16
CA SER A 11 9.00 13.61 -31.93
C SER A 11 9.50 14.98 -31.49
N ILE A 12 10.25 15.05 -30.39
CA ILE A 12 10.97 16.25 -30.00
C ILE A 12 12.46 15.94 -29.91
N GLU A 13 13.21 16.71 -30.73
CA GLU A 13 14.66 16.70 -30.82
C GLU A 13 15.37 16.92 -29.48
N MET A 14 16.36 16.09 -29.25
CA MET A 14 17.39 16.28 -28.23
C MET A 14 18.38 17.35 -28.69
N SER A 15 18.30 18.56 -28.17
CA SER A 15 19.45 19.47 -28.10
C SER A 15 19.20 20.63 -27.14
N ARG A 16 19.58 20.48 -25.89
CA ARG A 16 20.08 21.59 -25.05
C ARG A 16 20.99 21.05 -23.96
N ILE A 17 22.27 21.15 -24.24
CA ILE A 17 23.37 21.03 -23.28
C ILE A 17 23.17 22.12 -22.22
N PHE A 18 22.87 21.74 -20.98
CA PHE A 18 23.02 22.65 -19.86
C PHE A 18 24.31 22.33 -19.15
N SER A 19 25.27 23.24 -19.34
CA SER A 19 26.46 23.33 -18.49
C SER A 19 26.02 23.72 -17.09
N PHE A 20 26.10 22.78 -16.12
CA PHE A 20 25.86 23.06 -14.72
C PHE A 20 27.20 23.19 -14.01
N SER A 21 27.51 24.38 -13.57
CA SER A 21 28.66 24.69 -12.73
C SER A 21 28.50 23.99 -11.38
N ILE A 22 29.51 23.19 -11.02
CA ILE A 22 29.67 22.57 -9.71
C ILE A 22 29.93 23.69 -8.70
N LEU A 23 28.96 23.99 -7.87
CA LEU A 23 29.13 24.76 -6.63
C LEU A 23 28.44 24.03 -5.49
N ASN A 24 29.27 23.43 -4.67
CA ASN A 24 29.09 23.06 -3.27
C ASN A 24 27.66 23.19 -2.68
N SER A 25 26.98 22.08 -2.60
CA SER A 25 26.16 21.76 -1.44
C SER A 25 26.25 20.26 -1.20
N HIS A 26 26.68 19.86 -0.02
CA HIS A 26 26.52 18.52 0.52
C HIS A 26 25.01 18.20 0.63
N PHE A 27 24.32 18.22 -0.50
CA PHE A 27 23.01 17.64 -0.61
C PHE A 27 23.23 16.15 -0.78
N SER A 28 22.96 15.43 0.27
CA SER A 28 23.23 14.01 0.44
C SER A 28 22.74 13.23 -0.76
N ILE A 29 23.64 12.55 -1.45
CA ILE A 29 23.38 11.50 -2.47
C ILE A 29 22.43 10.42 -1.91
N LYS A 30 22.23 10.34 -0.59
CA LYS A 30 21.29 9.49 0.12
C LYS A 30 19.81 9.75 -0.22
N GLN A 31 19.47 10.92 -0.76
CA GLN A 31 18.08 11.30 -1.07
C GLN A 31 17.59 10.72 -2.43
N TRP A 32 18.46 10.09 -3.21
CA TRP A 32 18.14 9.52 -4.52
C TRP A 32 17.84 8.01 -4.51
N ILE A 33 17.88 7.38 -3.34
CA ILE A 33 17.68 5.91 -3.21
C ILE A 33 16.54 5.56 -2.23
N MET A 34 15.74 6.52 -1.81
CA MET A 34 14.57 6.18 -0.98
C MET A 34 13.37 5.92 -1.88
N SER A 35 12.77 4.74 -1.72
CA SER A 35 11.50 4.44 -2.38
C SER A 35 10.44 5.49 -2.01
N ASP A 36 9.68 5.94 -3.00
CA ASP A 36 8.51 6.82 -2.83
C ASP A 36 7.30 6.08 -2.25
N SER A 37 7.43 4.75 -2.08
CA SER A 37 6.32 3.82 -1.83
C SER A 37 6.56 2.98 -0.59
N ILE A 38 5.55 2.89 0.27
CA ILE A 38 5.57 2.04 1.46
C ILE A 38 4.34 1.14 1.54
N VAL A 39 4.55 -0.13 1.88
CA VAL A 39 3.48 -1.12 2.08
C VAL A 39 3.29 -1.33 3.58
N ILE A 40 2.11 -0.99 4.08
CA ILE A 40 1.71 -1.21 5.47
C ILE A 40 1.10 -2.59 5.59
N ILE A 41 1.67 -3.42 6.45
CA ILE A 41 1.23 -4.80 6.69
C ILE A 41 0.96 -4.97 8.20
N PRO A 42 -0.31 -4.93 8.62
CA PRO A 42 -0.69 -5.29 9.99
C PRO A 42 -0.45 -6.78 10.25
N THR A 43 0.05 -7.10 11.44
CA THR A 43 0.30 -8.49 11.84
C THR A 43 -0.24 -8.81 13.23
N TYR A 44 -0.84 -10.01 13.35
CA TYR A 44 -1.15 -10.65 14.61
C TYR A 44 -1.17 -12.17 14.42
N ASN A 45 -0.12 -12.86 14.88
CA ASN A 45 0.08 -14.31 14.70
C ASN A 45 0.28 -14.70 13.21
N GLU A 46 1.18 -14.03 12.53
CA GLU A 46 1.51 -14.26 11.11
C GLU A 46 2.89 -14.91 10.91
N LYS A 47 3.36 -15.66 11.91
CA LYS A 47 4.67 -16.32 11.90
C LYS A 47 4.96 -17.14 10.64
N GLU A 48 3.94 -17.80 10.09
CA GLU A 48 4.08 -18.70 8.93
C GLU A 48 4.23 -17.94 7.62
N ASN A 49 3.66 -16.73 7.53
CA ASN A 49 3.54 -15.96 6.30
C ASN A 49 4.52 -14.80 6.19
N ILE A 50 4.84 -14.17 7.35
CA ILE A 50 5.47 -12.84 7.37
C ILE A 50 6.82 -12.79 6.66
N GLU A 51 7.68 -13.80 6.80
CA GLU A 51 8.97 -13.82 6.12
C GLU A 51 8.79 -13.92 4.60
N ASN A 52 7.90 -14.81 4.15
CA ASN A 52 7.68 -15.04 2.73
C ASN A 52 7.12 -13.79 2.05
N ILE A 53 6.13 -13.11 2.66
CA ILE A 53 5.53 -11.93 2.06
C ILE A 53 6.52 -10.76 1.97
N ILE A 54 7.37 -10.56 3.00
CA ILE A 54 8.43 -9.56 2.97
C ILE A 54 9.41 -9.84 1.83
N ARG A 55 9.86 -11.09 1.67
CA ARG A 55 10.80 -11.47 0.62
C ARG A 55 10.20 -11.32 -0.77
N VAL A 56 8.91 -11.66 -0.96
CA VAL A 56 8.21 -11.48 -2.24
C VAL A 56 8.13 -10.01 -2.60
N VAL A 57 7.74 -9.13 -1.66
CA VAL A 57 7.65 -7.69 -1.92
C VAL A 57 9.02 -7.09 -2.24
N PHE A 58 10.08 -7.49 -1.53
CA PHE A 58 11.43 -7.00 -1.81
C PHE A 58 12.06 -7.57 -3.08
N GLY A 59 11.51 -8.66 -3.61
CA GLY A 59 11.90 -9.24 -4.90
C GLY A 59 11.23 -8.60 -6.11
N LEU A 60 10.31 -7.64 -5.93
CA LEU A 60 9.66 -6.94 -7.02
C LEU A 60 10.64 -6.01 -7.74
N GLU A 61 10.44 -5.81 -9.05
CA GLU A 61 11.26 -4.91 -9.87
C GLU A 61 11.18 -3.46 -9.38
N LYS A 62 9.96 -2.97 -9.06
CA LYS A 62 9.80 -1.69 -8.37
C LYS A 62 10.18 -1.85 -6.92
N GLU A 63 11.03 -0.97 -6.44
CA GLU A 63 11.41 -0.91 -5.03
C GLU A 63 10.25 -0.40 -4.16
N PHE A 64 9.93 -1.18 -3.12
CA PHE A 64 9.00 -0.82 -2.06
C PHE A 64 9.71 -0.87 -0.71
N HIS A 65 9.31 0.01 0.20
CA HIS A 65 9.57 -0.16 1.62
C HIS A 65 8.40 -0.88 2.27
N ILE A 66 8.64 -1.51 3.41
CA ILE A 66 7.60 -2.20 4.18
C ILE A 66 7.58 -1.65 5.61
N LEU A 67 6.37 -1.39 6.10
CA LEU A 67 6.11 -1.09 7.50
C LEU A 67 5.20 -2.17 8.10
N ILE A 68 5.75 -2.93 9.03
CA ILE A 68 4.98 -3.90 9.81
C ILE A 68 4.38 -3.21 11.03
N ILE A 69 3.07 -3.39 11.24
CA ILE A 69 2.39 -2.95 12.46
C ILE A 69 2.01 -4.20 13.25
N ASP A 70 2.85 -4.57 14.20
CA ASP A 70 2.63 -5.80 14.99
C ASP A 70 1.81 -5.51 16.25
N ASP A 71 0.69 -6.23 16.41
CA ASP A 71 -0.24 -6.10 17.51
C ASP A 71 0.13 -6.97 18.72
N GLY A 72 1.43 -7.08 19.00
CA GLY A 72 1.93 -7.88 20.12
C GLY A 72 1.75 -9.37 19.89
N SER A 73 2.14 -9.87 18.71
CA SER A 73 2.04 -11.29 18.34
C SER A 73 2.78 -12.21 19.32
N PRO A 74 2.09 -13.13 20.00
CA PRO A 74 2.72 -14.07 20.94
C PRO A 74 3.46 -15.23 20.26
N ASP A 75 3.25 -15.48 18.96
CA ASP A 75 3.82 -16.60 18.20
C ASP A 75 5.27 -16.39 17.74
N GLY A 76 5.83 -15.21 17.98
CA GLY A 76 7.20 -14.85 17.58
C GLY A 76 7.30 -14.12 16.23
N THR A 77 6.19 -13.70 15.64
CA THR A 77 6.17 -12.89 14.39
C THR A 77 7.14 -11.70 14.47
N ALA A 78 7.05 -10.88 15.54
CA ALA A 78 7.93 -9.72 15.72
C ALA A 78 9.43 -10.09 15.75
N GLY A 79 9.77 -11.26 16.29
CA GLY A 79 11.15 -11.77 16.31
C GLY A 79 11.69 -12.04 14.90
N ILE A 80 10.85 -12.58 14.00
CA ILE A 80 11.19 -12.80 12.59
C ILE A 80 11.42 -11.46 11.89
N VAL A 81 10.53 -10.50 12.09
CA VAL A 81 10.68 -9.16 11.48
C VAL A 81 11.97 -8.48 11.95
N LYS A 82 12.30 -8.51 13.25
CA LYS A 82 13.55 -7.95 13.79
C LYS A 82 14.81 -8.61 13.19
N ARG A 83 14.75 -9.89 12.88
CA ARG A 83 15.83 -10.58 12.17
C ARG A 83 15.96 -10.06 10.73
N LEU A 84 14.85 -9.95 10.02
CA LEU A 84 14.81 -9.47 8.64
C LEU A 84 15.18 -7.98 8.51
N GLN A 85 14.93 -7.16 9.52
CA GLN A 85 15.40 -5.76 9.54
C GLN A 85 16.93 -5.63 9.47
N LYS A 86 17.66 -6.63 9.98
CA LYS A 86 19.14 -6.68 9.85
C LYS A 86 19.58 -7.04 8.43
N GLU A 87 18.77 -7.82 7.72
CA GLU A 87 19.00 -8.20 6.33
C GLU A 87 18.61 -7.08 5.35
N PHE A 88 17.53 -6.35 5.68
CA PHE A 88 16.97 -5.26 4.86
C PHE A 88 16.97 -3.93 5.63
N PRO A 89 18.13 -3.38 5.98
CA PRO A 89 18.20 -2.11 6.68
C PRO A 89 17.65 -0.98 5.80
N GLU A 90 17.01 0.00 6.42
CA GLU A 90 16.42 1.17 5.75
C GLU A 90 15.26 0.86 4.77
N ARG A 91 14.82 -0.41 4.64
CA ARG A 91 13.70 -0.81 3.79
C ARG A 91 12.57 -1.50 4.56
N LEU A 92 12.89 -2.15 5.68
CA LEU A 92 11.93 -2.83 6.54
C LEU A 92 11.82 -2.10 7.88
N PHE A 93 10.64 -1.57 8.15
CA PHE A 93 10.31 -0.87 9.39
C PHE A 93 9.28 -1.66 10.20
N MET A 94 9.25 -1.44 11.51
CA MET A 94 8.26 -2.07 12.38
C MET A 94 7.86 -1.15 13.52
N VAL A 95 6.55 -1.14 13.79
CA VAL A 95 5.96 -0.56 15.00
C VAL A 95 5.30 -1.69 15.78
N GLU A 96 5.76 -1.92 17.01
CA GLU A 96 5.16 -2.88 17.93
C GLU A 96 4.13 -2.18 18.81
N ARG A 97 2.89 -2.68 18.82
CA ARG A 97 1.82 -2.17 19.67
C ARG A 97 1.61 -3.09 20.87
N LYS A 98 0.98 -2.57 21.93
CA LYS A 98 0.85 -3.31 23.21
C LYS A 98 -0.13 -4.48 23.18
N GLY A 99 -0.78 -4.77 22.04
CA GLY A 99 -1.74 -5.87 21.91
C GLY A 99 -2.69 -5.65 20.73
N LYS A 100 -3.63 -6.59 20.53
CA LYS A 100 -4.61 -6.57 19.44
C LYS A 100 -5.62 -5.44 19.62
N LEU A 101 -5.36 -4.31 18.99
CA LEU A 101 -6.19 -3.09 19.06
C LEU A 101 -7.20 -2.97 17.93
N GLY A 102 -7.11 -3.85 16.93
CA GLY A 102 -7.98 -3.90 15.76
C GLY A 102 -7.31 -3.42 14.48
N LEU A 103 -7.71 -4.03 13.35
CA LEU A 103 -7.10 -3.85 12.03
C LEU A 103 -7.11 -2.38 11.58
N GLY A 104 -8.26 -1.72 11.67
CA GLY A 104 -8.39 -0.30 11.28
C GLY A 104 -7.44 0.60 12.05
N THR A 105 -7.26 0.37 13.36
CA THR A 105 -6.32 1.17 14.16
C THR A 105 -4.84 0.88 13.80
N ALA A 106 -4.55 -0.32 13.28
CA ALA A 106 -3.21 -0.64 12.78
C ALA A 106 -2.91 0.14 11.49
N TYR A 107 -3.84 0.18 10.56
CA TYR A 107 -3.70 0.99 9.34
C TYR A 107 -3.59 2.48 9.65
N ILE A 108 -4.42 3.03 10.56
CA ILE A 108 -4.31 4.44 10.99
C ILE A 108 -2.91 4.73 11.56
N CYS A 109 -2.37 3.85 12.40
CA CYS A 109 -1.02 3.98 12.92
C CYS A 109 0.02 4.00 11.79
N GLY A 110 -0.10 3.08 10.82
CA GLY A 110 0.78 3.01 9.66
C GLY A 110 0.65 4.23 8.74
N PHE A 111 -0.55 4.73 8.48
CA PHE A 111 -0.76 5.95 7.68
C PHE A 111 -0.10 7.17 8.29
N LYS A 112 -0.28 7.39 9.59
CA LYS A 112 0.37 8.50 10.30
C LYS A 112 1.89 8.40 10.21
N TRP A 113 2.43 7.22 10.42
CA TRP A 113 3.86 6.96 10.29
C TRP A 113 4.37 7.25 8.87
N ALA A 114 3.65 6.77 7.84
CA ALA A 114 4.02 6.96 6.44
C ALA A 114 3.94 8.43 6.00
N ILE A 115 2.93 9.19 6.45
CA ILE A 115 2.81 10.63 6.21
C ILE A 115 3.97 11.39 6.86
N GLU A 116 4.30 11.08 8.12
CA GLU A 116 5.43 11.69 8.86
C GLU A 116 6.76 11.46 8.14
N HIS A 117 6.95 10.27 7.56
CA HIS A 117 8.15 9.90 6.80
C HIS A 117 8.09 10.29 5.31
N LYS A 118 7.03 11.02 4.90
CA LYS A 118 6.87 11.65 3.56
C LYS A 118 6.88 10.67 2.39
N TYR A 119 6.31 9.48 2.56
CA TYR A 119 6.05 8.58 1.44
C TYR A 119 4.93 9.13 0.55
N ASP A 120 5.12 9.10 -0.77
CA ASP A 120 4.15 9.65 -1.72
C ASP A 120 3.03 8.66 -2.04
N PHE A 121 3.33 7.34 -2.01
CA PHE A 121 2.38 6.27 -2.27
C PHE A 121 2.36 5.29 -1.09
N ILE A 122 1.19 5.13 -0.49
CA ILE A 122 0.98 4.37 0.73
C ILE A 122 0.02 3.23 0.45
N PHE A 123 0.46 2.00 0.69
CA PHE A 123 -0.29 0.79 0.38
C PHE A 123 -0.79 0.10 1.63
N GLU A 124 -2.00 -0.47 1.53
CA GLU A 124 -2.55 -1.46 2.46
C GLU A 124 -2.38 -2.86 1.88
N MET A 125 -1.94 -3.83 2.67
CA MET A 125 -1.88 -5.23 2.28
C MET A 125 -1.92 -6.12 3.53
N ASP A 126 -2.72 -7.19 3.48
CA ASP A 126 -2.76 -8.20 4.54
C ASP A 126 -1.58 -9.19 4.42
N ALA A 127 -1.19 -9.80 5.55
CA ALA A 127 -0.02 -10.69 5.64
C ALA A 127 -0.31 -12.13 5.17
N ASP A 128 -1.56 -12.50 4.90
CA ASP A 128 -2.03 -13.88 4.70
C ASP A 128 -2.05 -14.34 3.23
N PHE A 129 -1.44 -13.58 2.32
CA PHE A 129 -1.49 -13.83 0.88
C PHE A 129 -2.90 -13.85 0.27
N SER A 130 -3.91 -13.31 0.93
CA SER A 130 -5.25 -13.12 0.34
C SER A 130 -5.22 -12.21 -0.89
N HIS A 131 -4.18 -11.41 -1.00
CA HIS A 131 -3.84 -10.59 -2.17
C HIS A 131 -2.46 -10.97 -2.70
N ASN A 132 -2.30 -10.94 -4.02
CA ASN A 132 -1.02 -11.24 -4.65
C ASN A 132 -0.08 -10.03 -4.58
N PRO A 133 1.06 -10.09 -3.88
CA PRO A 133 1.99 -8.96 -3.80
C PRO A 133 2.53 -8.50 -5.16
N ASN A 134 2.54 -9.38 -6.18
CA ASN A 134 2.95 -9.02 -7.54
C ASN A 134 2.01 -8.02 -8.23
N ASP A 135 0.86 -7.71 -7.64
CA ASP A 135 -0.05 -6.68 -8.14
C ASP A 135 0.24 -5.28 -7.56
N LEU A 136 1.14 -5.15 -6.58
CA LEU A 136 1.58 -3.85 -6.04
C LEU A 136 2.05 -2.86 -7.13
N PRO A 137 2.88 -3.27 -8.12
CA PRO A 137 3.27 -2.37 -9.21
C PRO A 137 2.09 -1.88 -10.06
N LYS A 138 1.02 -2.69 -10.20
CA LYS A 138 -0.18 -2.28 -10.95
C LYS A 138 -0.97 -1.20 -10.21
N LEU A 139 -1.09 -1.33 -8.87
CA LEU A 139 -1.73 -0.30 -8.04
C LEU A 139 -0.91 1.00 -8.07
N TYR A 140 0.43 0.89 -8.02
CA TYR A 140 1.33 2.02 -8.16
C TYR A 140 1.10 2.75 -9.50
N ALA A 141 1.13 2.02 -10.61
CA ALA A 141 0.91 2.58 -11.94
C ALA A 141 -0.46 3.26 -12.07
N ALA A 142 -1.51 2.70 -11.46
CA ALA A 142 -2.84 3.31 -11.46
C ALA A 142 -2.86 4.69 -10.76
N CYS A 143 -2.11 4.86 -9.68
CA CYS A 143 -2.00 6.14 -8.99
C CYS A 143 -1.01 7.09 -9.69
N MET A 144 0.17 6.59 -10.07
CA MET A 144 1.27 7.41 -10.58
C MET A 144 1.07 7.82 -12.05
N GLU A 145 0.72 6.86 -12.92
CA GLU A 145 0.66 7.07 -14.36
C GLU A 145 -0.73 7.46 -14.85
N GLN A 146 -1.77 6.89 -14.25
CA GLN A 146 -3.16 7.14 -14.65
C GLN A 146 -3.82 8.26 -13.84
N GLY A 147 -3.10 8.85 -12.88
CA GLY A 147 -3.57 9.98 -12.09
C GLY A 147 -4.70 9.65 -11.12
N GLY A 148 -4.81 8.38 -10.68
CA GLY A 148 -5.75 7.97 -9.65
C GLY A 148 -5.32 8.47 -8.27
N ASP A 149 -6.23 9.01 -7.50
CA ASP A 149 -5.97 9.41 -6.12
C ASP A 149 -5.89 8.20 -5.19
N VAL A 150 -6.72 7.18 -5.47
CA VAL A 150 -6.76 5.89 -4.79
C VAL A 150 -6.92 4.78 -5.81
N ALA A 151 -6.10 3.72 -5.70
CA ALA A 151 -6.26 2.49 -6.47
C ALA A 151 -6.67 1.34 -5.55
N VAL A 152 -7.67 0.55 -5.98
CA VAL A 152 -8.21 -0.57 -5.21
C VAL A 152 -7.97 -1.88 -5.97
N GLY A 153 -7.28 -2.82 -5.35
CA GLY A 153 -7.09 -4.17 -5.86
C GLY A 153 -8.37 -4.99 -5.69
N SER A 154 -9.21 -4.98 -6.72
CA SER A 154 -10.50 -5.67 -6.68
C SER A 154 -10.35 -7.17 -6.87
N ARG A 155 -11.04 -7.94 -6.03
CA ARG A 155 -11.16 -9.40 -6.15
C ARG A 155 -12.11 -9.83 -7.28
N TYR A 156 -12.83 -8.88 -7.89
CA TYR A 156 -13.92 -9.17 -8.83
C TYR A 156 -13.71 -8.61 -10.25
N CYS A 157 -12.62 -7.91 -10.54
CA CYS A 157 -12.40 -7.29 -11.86
C CYS A 157 -12.21 -8.29 -12.98
N ASN A 158 -11.55 -9.43 -12.73
CA ASN A 158 -11.23 -10.47 -13.71
C ASN A 158 -11.81 -11.83 -13.31
N GLY A 159 -13.04 -11.86 -12.80
CA GLY A 159 -13.63 -13.03 -12.17
C GLY A 159 -13.49 -12.99 -10.64
N VAL A 160 -13.77 -14.11 -9.97
CA VAL A 160 -13.67 -14.21 -8.52
C VAL A 160 -12.27 -14.70 -8.15
N ASN A 161 -11.41 -13.79 -7.70
CA ASN A 161 -10.04 -14.07 -7.28
C ASN A 161 -9.95 -14.13 -5.75
N VAL A 162 -10.52 -15.16 -5.16
CA VAL A 162 -10.41 -15.44 -3.72
C VAL A 162 -9.97 -16.89 -3.53
N VAL A 163 -9.03 -17.10 -2.61
CA VAL A 163 -8.52 -18.43 -2.28
C VAL A 163 -9.20 -18.90 -1.00
N ASN A 164 -9.71 -20.13 -1.00
CA ASN A 164 -10.28 -20.82 0.17
C ASN A 164 -11.46 -20.11 0.88
N TRP A 165 -12.22 -19.25 0.19
CA TRP A 165 -13.42 -18.65 0.77
C TRP A 165 -14.66 -19.54 0.55
N PRO A 166 -15.48 -19.78 1.58
CA PRO A 166 -16.79 -20.40 1.40
C PRO A 166 -17.66 -19.53 0.47
N LEU A 167 -18.46 -20.17 -0.37
CA LEU A 167 -19.32 -19.47 -1.35
C LEU A 167 -20.19 -18.40 -0.71
N GLY A 168 -20.72 -18.66 0.49
CA GLY A 168 -21.52 -17.67 1.22
C GLY A 168 -20.76 -16.39 1.57
N ARG A 169 -19.46 -16.49 1.89
CA ARG A 169 -18.60 -15.33 2.15
C ARG A 169 -18.34 -14.53 0.87
N VAL A 170 -18.12 -15.21 -0.26
CA VAL A 170 -17.94 -14.59 -1.57
C VAL A 170 -19.19 -13.79 -1.95
N LEU A 171 -20.37 -14.43 -1.87
CA LEU A 171 -21.64 -13.79 -2.20
C LEU A 171 -21.93 -12.59 -1.29
N MET A 172 -21.71 -12.72 0.02
CA MET A 172 -21.91 -11.64 0.97
C MET A 172 -21.01 -10.44 0.65
N SER A 173 -19.73 -10.66 0.40
CA SER A 173 -18.77 -9.60 0.03
C SER A 173 -19.13 -8.92 -1.29
N TYR A 174 -19.54 -9.71 -2.29
CA TYR A 174 -19.98 -9.18 -3.58
C TYR A 174 -21.23 -8.31 -3.45
N TYR A 175 -22.27 -8.82 -2.79
CA TYR A 175 -23.53 -8.06 -2.60
C TYR A 175 -23.35 -6.86 -1.68
N ALA A 176 -22.46 -6.92 -0.68
CA ALA A 176 -22.09 -5.75 0.12
C ALA A 176 -21.52 -4.64 -0.76
N SER A 177 -20.62 -4.97 -1.68
CA SER A 177 -20.06 -3.99 -2.62
C SER A 177 -21.10 -3.45 -3.60
N VAL A 178 -22.06 -4.28 -4.06
CA VAL A 178 -23.19 -3.84 -4.88
C VAL A 178 -24.06 -2.86 -4.11
N TYR A 179 -24.40 -3.18 -2.85
CA TYR A 179 -25.21 -2.31 -1.99
C TYR A 179 -24.54 -0.96 -1.73
N VAL A 180 -23.24 -0.97 -1.39
CA VAL A 180 -22.48 0.28 -1.17
C VAL A 180 -22.49 1.15 -2.44
N ARG A 181 -22.22 0.56 -3.61
CA ARG A 181 -22.28 1.29 -4.89
C ARG A 181 -23.65 1.88 -5.16
N PHE A 182 -24.71 1.13 -4.87
CA PHE A 182 -26.08 1.60 -5.07
C PHE A 182 -26.40 2.81 -4.16
N VAL A 183 -26.01 2.73 -2.88
CA VAL A 183 -26.30 3.80 -1.90
C VAL A 183 -25.43 5.04 -2.10
N THR A 184 -24.15 4.85 -2.42
CA THR A 184 -23.16 5.94 -2.47
C THR A 184 -22.91 6.50 -3.87
N GLY A 185 -23.33 5.80 -4.92
CA GLY A 185 -23.01 6.14 -6.31
C GLY A 185 -21.54 5.93 -6.69
N MET A 186 -20.71 5.32 -5.82
CA MET A 186 -19.32 5.06 -6.09
C MET A 186 -19.12 4.06 -7.23
N LYS A 187 -18.09 4.28 -8.06
CA LYS A 187 -17.76 3.37 -9.18
C LYS A 187 -16.76 2.26 -8.81
N VAL A 188 -16.38 2.16 -7.52
CA VAL A 188 -15.43 1.13 -7.05
C VAL A 188 -16.13 -0.22 -7.01
N GLN A 189 -15.56 -1.23 -7.69
CA GLN A 189 -16.19 -2.55 -7.79
C GLN A 189 -16.10 -3.39 -6.51
N ASP A 190 -15.00 -3.26 -5.76
CA ASP A 190 -14.78 -3.96 -4.51
C ASP A 190 -14.50 -2.96 -3.39
N THR A 191 -15.55 -2.55 -2.68
CA THR A 191 -15.47 -1.55 -1.62
C THR A 191 -14.88 -2.09 -0.33
N THR A 192 -14.76 -3.42 -0.19
CA THR A 192 -14.28 -4.11 1.01
C THR A 192 -12.89 -4.71 0.84
N ALA A 193 -12.20 -4.43 -0.28
CA ALA A 193 -10.84 -4.91 -0.48
C ALA A 193 -9.87 -4.25 0.51
N GLY A 194 -9.03 -5.06 1.17
CA GLY A 194 -7.93 -4.61 2.03
C GLY A 194 -6.62 -4.38 1.27
N PHE A 195 -6.67 -4.27 -0.05
CA PHE A 195 -5.50 -4.09 -0.89
C PHE A 195 -5.67 -2.82 -1.73
N LYS A 196 -5.00 -1.75 -1.30
CA LYS A 196 -5.20 -0.42 -1.86
C LYS A 196 -3.87 0.33 -1.92
N CYS A 197 -3.81 1.31 -2.80
CA CYS A 197 -2.78 2.33 -2.84
C CYS A 197 -3.44 3.70 -2.71
N TYR A 198 -2.88 4.54 -1.87
CA TYR A 198 -3.30 5.93 -1.67
C TYR A 198 -2.16 6.87 -2.04
N ARG A 199 -2.47 8.00 -2.66
CA ARG A 199 -1.57 9.14 -2.64
C ARG A 199 -1.55 9.76 -1.25
N ARG A 200 -0.38 10.19 -0.79
CA ARG A 200 -0.23 10.86 0.53
C ARG A 200 -1.21 12.02 0.69
N GLU A 201 -1.34 12.85 -0.34
CA GLU A 201 -2.23 14.03 -0.32
C GLU A 201 -3.68 13.66 0.03
N VAL A 202 -4.16 12.49 -0.40
CA VAL A 202 -5.49 12.00 -0.04
C VAL A 202 -5.60 11.72 1.46
N LEU A 203 -4.61 11.01 2.01
CA LEU A 203 -4.60 10.67 3.44
C LEU A 203 -4.44 11.91 4.33
N GLU A 204 -3.72 12.94 3.86
CA GLU A 204 -3.58 14.23 4.54
C GLU A 204 -4.90 15.02 4.59
N THR A 205 -5.84 14.78 3.66
CA THR A 205 -7.18 15.41 3.70
C THR A 205 -8.14 14.75 4.69
N ILE A 206 -7.81 13.56 5.19
CA ILE A 206 -8.66 12.77 6.08
C ILE A 206 -8.24 13.02 7.53
N ASP A 207 -9.21 13.35 8.40
CA ASP A 207 -8.96 13.42 9.84
C ASP A 207 -8.91 11.99 10.41
N LEU A 208 -7.69 11.38 10.35
CA LEU A 208 -7.44 10.01 10.79
C LEU A 208 -7.76 9.80 12.28
N ASP A 209 -7.77 10.85 13.10
CA ASP A 209 -8.07 10.78 14.53
C ASP A 209 -9.57 10.61 14.80
N ARG A 210 -10.43 10.99 13.85
CA ARG A 210 -11.88 10.81 13.96
C ARG A 210 -12.37 9.44 13.53
N ILE A 211 -11.50 8.60 12.99
CA ILE A 211 -11.89 7.25 12.57
C ILE A 211 -11.90 6.34 13.80
N HIS A 212 -13.09 6.02 14.30
CA HIS A 212 -13.27 5.21 15.52
C HIS A 212 -13.54 3.71 15.24
N PHE A 213 -13.56 3.29 13.98
CA PHE A 213 -13.82 1.90 13.62
C PHE A 213 -12.60 1.01 13.91
N LYS A 214 -12.82 -0.06 14.70
CA LYS A 214 -11.78 -1.05 15.02
C LYS A 214 -11.69 -2.19 14.00
N GLY A 215 -12.69 -2.33 13.15
CA GLY A 215 -12.76 -3.36 12.10
C GLY A 215 -12.21 -2.89 10.76
N TYR A 216 -12.71 -3.49 9.69
CA TYR A 216 -12.39 -3.04 8.33
C TYR A 216 -12.89 -1.60 8.13
N ALA A 217 -12.01 -0.78 7.61
CA ALA A 217 -12.34 0.57 7.18
C ALA A 217 -12.77 0.55 5.71
#